data_ce7cd01694494e649da063fcbb496cfe
#
_entry.id   ce7cd01694494e649da063fcbb496cfe
#
_cell.length_a   1.000
_cell.length_b   1.000
_cell.length_c   1.000
_cell.angle_alpha   90.00
_cell.angle_beta   90.00
_cell.angle_gamma   90.00
#
_symmetry.space_group_name_H-M   'P 1'
#
loop_
_entity.id
_entity.type
_entity.pdbx_description
1 polymer ?
#
loop_
_entity_poly.entity_id
_entity_poly.type
_entity_poly.pdbx_seq_one_letter_code
_entity_poly.pdbx_strand_id
1 'polypeptide(L)'
;DTAPLKDSVIEFVNVEFTQTKHVGLCTDIKQLRYFACVYDDIITTGHTFAGDIEQVFAGASDFVMNAASPVFDLGTATFDLMWSTDFQVKLLNAGATFVTGLASSANINTSGTGQLVNGLYLGTGSALAGVTADDLLWFFHNNSTIANTAPDAVTYMTDNATETVISTQNVPVPVLGTFSEHRATHYSTTAAGRITYLGMQDHRTTISASLSAKTASGSDKDITIYVALNGSIIANSAISNNAKLATKNNTVMIWKEVMTTNDYIEIWVENNDDTINILVEDINFVAS
;
A
#
# COMPACT_ATOMS: atom_id res chain seq x y z
N ASP A 1 40.86 -5.59 -15.36
CA ASP A 1 40.69 -5.34 -13.93
C ASP A 1 39.38 -4.56 -13.75
N THR A 2 38.28 -5.27 -13.66
CA THR A 2 36.97 -4.66 -13.44
C THR A 2 36.67 -4.74 -11.94
N ALA A 3 37.37 -3.95 -11.15
CA ALA A 3 36.92 -3.69 -9.81
C ALA A 3 35.54 -3.01 -9.91
N PRO A 4 34.51 -3.48 -9.22
CA PRO A 4 33.21 -2.85 -9.25
C PRO A 4 33.35 -1.39 -8.81
N LEU A 5 32.68 -0.50 -9.55
CA LEU A 5 32.65 0.95 -9.27
C LEU A 5 31.83 1.26 -7.98
N LYS A 6 31.91 0.38 -6.96
CA LYS A 6 31.10 0.43 -5.73
C LYS A 6 31.11 1.77 -4.98
N ASP A 7 32.07 2.64 -5.28
CA ASP A 7 32.18 3.96 -4.64
C ASP A 7 31.92 5.12 -5.62
N SER A 8 31.48 4.83 -6.85
CA SER A 8 31.29 5.88 -7.86
C SER A 8 29.90 6.50 -7.78
N VAL A 9 29.88 7.82 -7.79
CA VAL A 9 28.69 8.63 -8.00
C VAL A 9 28.77 9.21 -9.41
N ILE A 10 27.73 8.96 -10.21
CA ILE A 10 27.56 9.55 -11.53
C ILE A 10 26.38 10.50 -11.46
N GLU A 11 26.59 11.75 -11.77
CA GLU A 11 25.55 12.77 -11.72
C GLU A 11 25.50 13.55 -13.04
N PHE A 12 24.32 13.68 -13.59
CA PHE A 12 24.00 14.52 -14.75
C PHE A 12 23.07 15.63 -14.29
N VAL A 13 23.45 16.88 -14.56
CA VAL A 13 22.68 18.06 -14.19
C VAL A 13 22.51 18.96 -15.38
N ASN A 14 21.27 19.30 -15.73
CA ASN A 14 20.93 20.16 -16.88
C ASN A 14 21.54 19.66 -18.21
N VAL A 15 21.48 18.35 -18.44
CA VAL A 15 22.00 17.71 -19.65
C VAL A 15 20.86 17.37 -20.59
N GLU A 16 20.99 17.73 -21.86
CA GLU A 16 20.12 17.29 -22.93
C GLU A 16 20.80 16.14 -23.70
N PHE A 17 20.11 15.01 -23.76
CA PHE A 17 20.50 13.81 -24.51
C PHE A 17 19.62 13.69 -25.74
N THR A 18 20.11 14.06 -26.91
CA THR A 18 19.34 14.01 -28.16
C THR A 18 19.62 12.75 -28.96
N GLN A 19 18.59 12.16 -29.56
CA GLN A 19 18.68 10.98 -30.44
C GLN A 19 19.48 9.82 -29.83
N THR A 20 19.22 9.52 -28.57
CA THR A 20 19.98 8.51 -27.82
C THR A 20 19.62 7.12 -28.32
N LYS A 21 20.58 6.39 -28.89
CA LYS A 21 20.39 5.01 -29.37
C LYS A 21 20.50 3.98 -28.27
N HIS A 22 21.33 4.23 -27.30
CA HIS A 22 21.59 3.34 -26.17
C HIS A 22 22.17 4.17 -25.03
N VAL A 23 21.58 4.07 -23.87
CA VAL A 23 22.07 4.80 -22.69
C VAL A 23 23.08 3.96 -21.90
N GLY A 24 23.04 2.63 -22.02
CA GLY A 24 24.08 1.75 -21.53
C GLY A 24 23.68 0.87 -20.37
N LEU A 25 24.56 -0.09 -20.07
CA LEU A 25 24.47 -0.98 -18.92
C LEU A 25 25.14 -0.31 -17.72
N CYS A 26 24.38 -0.11 -16.65
CA CYS A 26 24.84 0.38 -15.36
C CYS A 26 25.01 -0.81 -14.41
N THR A 27 26.24 -1.12 -13.99
CA THR A 27 26.53 -2.27 -13.14
C THR A 27 27.33 -1.83 -11.91
N ASP A 28 26.90 -2.28 -10.74
CA ASP A 28 27.61 -2.05 -9.47
C ASP A 28 28.01 -0.58 -9.22
N ILE A 29 27.11 0.34 -9.55
CA ILE A 29 27.29 1.78 -9.35
C ILE A 29 26.70 2.16 -8.01
N LYS A 30 27.43 2.92 -7.18
CA LYS A 30 26.90 3.38 -5.90
C LYS A 30 25.69 4.28 -6.10
N GLN A 31 25.84 5.35 -6.88
CA GLN A 31 24.75 6.29 -7.10
C GLN A 31 24.72 6.78 -8.55
N LEU A 32 23.54 6.77 -9.15
CA LEU A 32 23.27 7.34 -10.45
C LEU A 32 22.17 8.39 -10.32
N ARG A 33 22.48 9.62 -10.70
CA ARG A 33 21.58 10.76 -10.52
C ARG A 33 21.36 11.52 -11.80
N TYR A 34 20.10 11.81 -12.09
CA TYR A 34 19.66 12.70 -13.16
C TYR A 34 18.86 13.83 -12.54
N PHE A 35 19.26 15.06 -12.77
CA PHE A 35 18.54 16.22 -12.29
C PHE A 35 18.38 17.26 -13.40
N ALA A 36 17.14 17.66 -13.68
CA ALA A 36 16.78 18.57 -14.75
C ALA A 36 17.35 18.13 -16.12
N CYS A 37 17.36 16.82 -16.40
CA CYS A 37 17.84 16.26 -17.65
C CYS A 37 16.69 16.08 -18.63
N VAL A 38 17.01 16.21 -19.93
CA VAL A 38 16.08 15.95 -21.03
C VAL A 38 16.64 14.81 -21.86
N TYR A 39 15.86 13.74 -22.00
CA TYR A 39 16.11 12.64 -22.92
C TYR A 39 15.15 12.75 -24.08
N ASP A 40 15.57 13.42 -25.14
CA ASP A 40 14.77 13.60 -26.34
C ASP A 40 15.02 12.48 -27.34
N ASP A 41 13.95 11.78 -27.71
CA ASP A 41 13.92 10.73 -28.73
C ASP A 41 14.83 9.53 -28.44
N ILE A 42 14.56 8.78 -27.36
CA ILE A 42 15.20 7.47 -27.10
C ILE A 42 14.66 6.47 -28.13
N ILE A 43 15.49 6.07 -29.08
CA ILE A 43 15.08 5.24 -30.23
C ILE A 43 15.42 3.76 -30.09
N THR A 44 16.07 3.34 -29.01
CA THR A 44 16.40 1.93 -28.73
C THR A 44 15.99 1.56 -27.31
N THR A 45 16.95 1.33 -26.42
CA THR A 45 16.74 1.07 -25.00
C THR A 45 17.26 2.25 -24.18
N GLY A 46 16.63 2.52 -23.05
CA GLY A 46 17.13 3.44 -22.05
C GLY A 46 18.24 2.81 -21.20
N HIS A 47 18.17 3.02 -19.90
CA HIS A 47 19.14 2.44 -18.95
C HIS A 47 18.77 1.00 -18.62
N THR A 48 19.76 0.10 -18.67
CA THR A 48 19.66 -1.26 -18.16
C THR A 48 20.56 -1.40 -16.94
N PHE A 49 20.06 -2.00 -15.88
CA PHE A 49 20.77 -2.13 -14.61
C PHE A 49 21.10 -3.59 -14.29
N ALA A 50 22.25 -3.80 -13.64
CA ALA A 50 22.66 -5.10 -13.12
C ALA A 50 23.50 -4.93 -11.84
N GLY A 51 23.55 -5.98 -11.01
CA GLY A 51 24.28 -5.97 -9.75
C GLY A 51 23.62 -5.13 -8.65
N ASP A 52 24.39 -4.72 -7.66
CA ASP A 52 23.92 -3.93 -6.53
C ASP A 52 24.11 -2.43 -6.78
N ILE A 53 23.04 -1.67 -6.65
CA ILE A 53 23.03 -0.23 -6.84
C ILE A 53 22.43 0.41 -5.59
N GLU A 54 23.21 1.27 -4.92
CA GLU A 54 22.70 1.92 -3.71
C GLU A 54 21.56 2.88 -4.06
N GLN A 55 21.72 3.72 -5.09
CA GLN A 55 20.71 4.71 -5.43
C GLN A 55 20.62 5.00 -6.93
N VAL A 56 19.39 5.03 -7.46
CA VAL A 56 19.03 5.70 -8.70
C VAL A 56 18.07 6.84 -8.40
N PHE A 57 18.40 8.03 -8.90
CA PHE A 57 17.54 9.22 -8.75
C PHE A 57 17.31 9.88 -10.11
N ALA A 58 16.05 10.19 -10.42
CA ALA A 58 15.68 10.98 -11.58
C ALA A 58 14.66 12.05 -11.16
N GLY A 59 15.11 13.30 -11.06
CA GLY A 59 14.27 14.42 -10.61
C GLY A 59 14.19 15.54 -11.64
N ALA A 60 13.04 16.20 -11.72
CA ALA A 60 12.77 17.31 -12.64
C ALA A 60 13.20 17.02 -14.08
N SER A 61 13.04 15.77 -14.56
CA SER A 61 13.60 15.31 -15.83
C SER A 61 12.50 14.89 -16.80
N ASP A 62 12.77 15.07 -18.10
CA ASP A 62 11.87 14.71 -19.19
C ASP A 62 12.46 13.54 -19.99
N PHE A 63 11.61 12.55 -20.27
CA PHE A 63 11.98 11.35 -21.03
C PHE A 63 11.03 11.16 -22.22
N VAL A 64 11.59 11.05 -23.42
CA VAL A 64 10.82 10.70 -24.62
C VAL A 64 11.31 9.37 -25.18
N MET A 65 10.47 8.34 -25.11
CA MET A 65 10.76 6.99 -25.60
C MET A 65 9.99 6.73 -26.89
N ASN A 66 10.71 6.48 -27.96
CA ASN A 66 10.15 6.17 -29.28
C ASN A 66 10.27 4.67 -29.65
N ALA A 67 11.10 3.92 -28.96
CA ALA A 67 11.24 2.48 -29.13
C ALA A 67 10.21 1.69 -28.30
N ALA A 68 9.95 0.43 -28.68
CA ALA A 68 9.19 -0.54 -27.89
C ALA A 68 10.10 -1.13 -26.78
N SER A 69 10.57 -0.30 -25.88
CA SER A 69 11.60 -0.63 -24.88
C SER A 69 11.38 0.19 -23.60
N PRO A 70 11.95 -0.20 -22.45
CA PRO A 70 11.90 0.61 -21.23
C PRO A 70 12.84 1.81 -21.26
N VAL A 71 12.46 2.88 -20.54
CA VAL A 71 13.37 3.97 -20.20
C VAL A 71 14.34 3.50 -19.11
N PHE A 72 13.80 2.85 -18.07
CA PHE A 72 14.58 2.20 -17.02
C PHE A 72 14.24 0.71 -16.97
N ASP A 73 15.19 -0.12 -17.38
CA ASP A 73 15.13 -1.58 -17.25
C ASP A 73 15.93 -1.99 -16.02
N LEU A 74 15.23 -2.32 -14.95
CA LEU A 74 15.86 -2.72 -13.70
C LEU A 74 16.54 -4.10 -13.79
N GLY A 75 16.20 -4.90 -14.81
CA GLY A 75 16.84 -6.20 -15.06
C GLY A 75 16.84 -7.08 -13.81
N THR A 76 18.02 -7.57 -13.45
CA THR A 76 18.24 -8.34 -12.20
C THR A 76 18.94 -7.52 -11.10
N ALA A 77 19.07 -6.21 -11.29
CA ALA A 77 19.71 -5.34 -10.29
C ALA A 77 18.88 -5.24 -9.02
N THR A 78 19.56 -5.00 -7.90
CA THR A 78 18.96 -4.67 -6.61
C THR A 78 19.31 -3.24 -6.23
N PHE A 79 18.34 -2.55 -5.60
CA PHE A 79 18.47 -1.13 -5.23
C PHE A 79 18.14 -0.94 -3.76
N ASP A 80 18.90 -0.10 -3.06
CA ASP A 80 18.49 0.39 -1.75
C ASP A 80 17.49 1.54 -1.90
N LEU A 81 17.67 2.39 -2.91
CA LEU A 81 16.74 3.45 -3.24
C LEU A 81 16.65 3.66 -4.75
N MET A 82 15.45 3.45 -5.30
CA MET A 82 15.09 3.96 -6.61
C MET A 82 14.05 5.06 -6.45
N TRP A 83 14.39 6.28 -6.89
CA TRP A 83 13.53 7.43 -6.69
C TRP A 83 13.43 8.30 -7.94
N SER A 84 12.20 8.57 -8.38
CA SER A 84 11.92 9.54 -9.45
C SER A 84 10.83 10.50 -8.97
N THR A 85 11.05 11.80 -9.14
CA THR A 85 10.14 12.84 -8.70
C THR A 85 10.05 14.00 -9.69
N ASP A 86 8.85 14.59 -9.82
CA ASP A 86 8.59 15.76 -10.67
C ASP A 86 9.12 15.57 -12.10
N PHE A 87 8.75 14.45 -12.72
CA PHE A 87 9.23 14.05 -14.03
C PHE A 87 8.10 13.97 -15.06
N GLN A 88 8.45 14.11 -16.33
CA GLN A 88 7.55 13.87 -17.45
C GLN A 88 8.08 12.73 -18.32
N VAL A 89 7.17 11.85 -18.75
CA VAL A 89 7.52 10.74 -19.64
C VAL A 89 6.55 10.74 -20.81
N LYS A 90 7.08 10.76 -22.02
CA LYS A 90 6.30 10.64 -23.26
C LYS A 90 6.65 9.32 -23.95
N LEU A 91 5.75 8.36 -23.85
CA LEU A 91 5.90 7.00 -24.41
C LEU A 91 5.20 6.95 -25.76
N LEU A 92 5.95 7.22 -26.83
CA LEU A 92 5.39 7.34 -28.19
C LEU A 92 5.05 5.99 -28.84
N ASN A 93 5.63 4.90 -28.34
CA ASN A 93 5.42 3.56 -28.81
C ASN A 93 4.54 2.77 -27.82
N ALA A 94 3.55 2.03 -28.28
CA ALA A 94 2.67 1.22 -27.43
C ALA A 94 3.41 0.11 -26.65
N GLY A 95 4.57 -0.33 -27.11
CA GLY A 95 5.45 -1.26 -26.40
C GLY A 95 6.47 -0.60 -25.48
N ALA A 96 6.49 0.74 -25.42
CA ALA A 96 7.40 1.49 -24.53
C ALA A 96 6.93 1.40 -23.07
N THR A 97 7.88 1.38 -22.13
CA THR A 97 7.61 1.39 -20.70
C THR A 97 8.54 2.38 -20.02
N PHE A 98 8.06 3.06 -18.97
CA PHE A 98 8.96 3.93 -18.19
C PHE A 98 9.88 3.09 -17.30
N VAL A 99 9.33 2.26 -16.44
CA VAL A 99 10.10 1.36 -15.57
C VAL A 99 9.66 -0.08 -15.81
N THR A 100 10.62 -0.94 -16.10
CA THR A 100 10.43 -2.40 -16.14
C THR A 100 11.23 -3.03 -15.02
N GLY A 101 10.59 -3.84 -14.18
CA GLY A 101 11.21 -4.51 -13.05
C GLY A 101 10.71 -5.94 -12.86
N LEU A 102 11.26 -6.61 -11.87
CA LEU A 102 10.81 -7.93 -11.43
C LEU A 102 9.55 -7.78 -10.56
N ALA A 103 8.65 -8.75 -10.67
CA ALA A 103 7.46 -8.81 -9.84
C ALA A 103 7.81 -8.95 -8.34
N SER A 104 6.90 -8.52 -7.47
CA SER A 104 7.03 -8.65 -6.02
C SER A 104 8.24 -7.94 -5.43
N SER A 105 8.59 -6.76 -5.95
CA SER A 105 9.68 -5.91 -5.47
C SER A 105 11.07 -6.57 -5.45
N ALA A 106 11.29 -7.61 -6.23
CA ALA A 106 12.56 -8.33 -6.22
C ALA A 106 13.78 -7.46 -6.62
N ASN A 107 13.53 -6.28 -7.21
CA ASN A 107 14.57 -5.30 -7.51
C ASN A 107 14.89 -4.36 -6.33
N ILE A 108 14.12 -4.36 -5.26
CA ILE A 108 14.34 -3.50 -4.10
C ILE A 108 14.83 -4.34 -2.93
N ASN A 109 15.92 -3.95 -2.31
CA ASN A 109 16.43 -4.59 -1.09
C ASN A 109 15.40 -4.49 0.04
N THR A 110 15.38 -5.43 0.95
CA THR A 110 14.38 -5.52 2.03
C THR A 110 14.31 -4.31 2.95
N SER A 111 15.39 -3.52 3.03
CA SER A 111 15.46 -2.24 3.74
C SER A 111 15.34 -1.03 2.82
N GLY A 112 15.16 -1.26 1.52
CA GLY A 112 15.11 -0.23 0.49
C GLY A 112 13.69 0.21 0.16
N THR A 113 13.59 1.15 -0.77
CA THR A 113 12.31 1.62 -1.31
C THR A 113 12.43 2.07 -2.77
N GLY A 114 11.41 1.76 -3.57
CA GLY A 114 11.19 2.36 -4.88
C GLY A 114 10.13 3.46 -4.78
N GLN A 115 10.35 4.61 -5.40
CA GLN A 115 9.42 5.73 -5.33
C GLN A 115 9.24 6.40 -6.69
N LEU A 116 7.99 6.59 -7.12
CA LEU A 116 7.61 7.42 -8.26
C LEU A 116 6.60 8.46 -7.79
N VAL A 117 6.97 9.72 -7.83
CA VAL A 117 6.18 10.83 -7.27
C VAL A 117 6.02 11.95 -8.30
N ASN A 118 4.80 12.49 -8.41
CA ASN A 118 4.46 13.58 -9.33
C ASN A 118 4.84 13.31 -10.79
N GLY A 119 4.67 12.07 -11.26
CA GLY A 119 4.97 11.69 -12.62
C GLY A 119 3.85 12.02 -13.61
N LEU A 120 4.18 12.71 -14.70
CA LEU A 120 3.27 12.92 -15.82
C LEU A 120 3.59 11.95 -16.95
N TYR A 121 2.69 11.02 -17.21
CA TYR A 121 2.82 10.03 -18.28
C TYR A 121 1.94 10.38 -19.48
N LEU A 122 2.52 10.46 -20.65
CA LEU A 122 1.88 10.80 -21.90
C LEU A 122 2.16 9.73 -22.97
N GLY A 123 1.24 9.55 -23.90
CA GLY A 123 1.39 8.64 -25.04
C GLY A 123 0.67 7.31 -24.85
N THR A 124 1.12 6.27 -25.55
CA THR A 124 0.44 4.98 -25.67
C THR A 124 1.14 3.82 -24.94
N GLY A 125 2.33 4.05 -24.42
CA GLY A 125 3.08 3.05 -23.65
C GLY A 125 2.58 2.91 -22.22
N SER A 126 3.21 2.03 -21.46
CA SER A 126 2.88 1.73 -20.07
C SER A 126 3.84 2.42 -19.10
N ALA A 127 3.33 2.96 -17.99
CA ALA A 127 4.18 3.52 -16.97
C ALA A 127 5.06 2.47 -16.28
N LEU A 128 4.50 1.29 -16.02
CA LEU A 128 5.17 0.20 -15.31
C LEU A 128 4.97 -1.13 -16.03
N ALA A 129 5.97 -2.01 -15.92
CA ALA A 129 5.85 -3.43 -16.23
C ALA A 129 6.62 -4.26 -15.19
N GLY A 130 6.01 -5.37 -14.72
CA GLY A 130 6.56 -6.22 -13.66
C GLY A 130 6.42 -5.65 -12.24
N VAL A 131 6.30 -4.36 -12.08
CA VAL A 131 6.05 -3.69 -10.79
C VAL A 131 4.57 -3.33 -10.70
N THR A 132 3.94 -3.58 -9.56
CA THR A 132 2.52 -3.30 -9.32
C THR A 132 2.33 -2.31 -8.17
N ALA A 133 1.15 -1.68 -8.12
CA ALA A 133 0.80 -0.76 -7.04
C ALA A 133 0.67 -1.46 -5.66
N ASP A 134 0.49 -2.78 -5.65
CA ASP A 134 0.36 -3.58 -4.42
C ASP A 134 1.73 -4.06 -3.90
N ASP A 135 2.81 -3.68 -4.56
CA ASP A 135 4.15 -4.07 -4.21
C ASP A 135 4.63 -3.30 -2.96
N LEU A 136 4.95 -4.00 -1.88
CA LEU A 136 5.19 -3.42 -0.55
C LEU A 136 6.41 -2.49 -0.46
N LEU A 137 7.37 -2.65 -1.37
CA LEU A 137 8.60 -1.83 -1.40
C LEU A 137 8.50 -0.67 -2.38
N TRP A 138 7.41 -0.56 -3.14
CA TRP A 138 7.17 0.53 -4.07
C TRP A 138 6.15 1.53 -3.53
N PHE A 139 6.48 2.80 -3.67
CA PHE A 139 5.62 3.91 -3.27
C PHE A 139 5.30 4.80 -4.48
N PHE A 140 4.03 4.86 -4.86
CA PHE A 140 3.51 5.69 -5.96
C PHE A 140 2.63 6.79 -5.39
N HIS A 141 2.93 8.04 -5.73
CA HIS A 141 2.16 9.17 -5.25
C HIS A 141 1.98 10.22 -6.33
N ASN A 142 0.71 10.65 -6.51
CA ASN A 142 0.34 11.73 -7.42
C ASN A 142 0.88 11.55 -8.87
N ASN A 143 0.78 10.34 -9.41
CA ASN A 143 1.13 10.04 -10.78
C ASN A 143 -0.11 10.05 -11.67
N SER A 144 0.01 10.47 -12.95
CA SER A 144 -1.15 10.63 -13.85
C SER A 144 -1.82 9.32 -14.26
N THR A 145 -1.13 8.18 -14.22
CA THR A 145 -1.64 6.88 -14.70
C THR A 145 -1.41 5.71 -13.75
N ILE A 146 -0.76 5.95 -12.62
CA ILE A 146 -0.49 4.92 -11.61
C ILE A 146 -1.30 5.25 -10.37
N ALA A 147 -2.03 4.27 -9.83
CA ALA A 147 -2.75 4.44 -8.58
C ALA A 147 -1.78 4.72 -7.42
N ASN A 148 -2.20 5.58 -6.49
CA ASN A 148 -1.42 5.81 -5.27
C ASN A 148 -1.35 4.53 -4.44
N THR A 149 -0.18 4.27 -3.86
CA THR A 149 0.04 3.13 -2.94
C THR A 149 -0.19 3.50 -1.48
N ALA A 150 -0.98 4.54 -1.20
CA ALA A 150 -1.34 4.85 0.18
C ALA A 150 -1.93 3.61 0.86
N PRO A 151 -1.47 3.26 2.07
CA PRO A 151 -2.02 2.11 2.80
C PRO A 151 -3.52 2.26 2.98
N ASP A 152 -4.27 1.24 2.56
CA ASP A 152 -5.72 1.24 2.63
C ASP A 152 -6.26 -0.19 2.62
N ALA A 153 -7.21 -0.47 3.48
CA ALA A 153 -7.92 -1.74 3.52
C ALA A 153 -9.39 -1.53 3.83
N VAL A 154 -10.23 -2.26 3.13
CA VAL A 154 -11.67 -2.31 3.39
C VAL A 154 -12.10 -3.75 3.49
N THR A 155 -12.67 -4.14 4.62
CA THR A 155 -13.32 -5.43 4.82
C THR A 155 -14.75 -5.21 5.29
N TYR A 156 -15.63 -6.13 4.96
CA TYR A 156 -17.03 -6.02 5.30
C TYR A 156 -17.66 -7.38 5.58
N MET A 157 -18.78 -7.34 6.26
CA MET A 157 -19.65 -8.48 6.51
C MET A 157 -21.11 -8.01 6.36
N THR A 158 -21.95 -8.80 5.72
CA THR A 158 -23.37 -8.52 5.53
C THR A 158 -24.20 -9.75 5.84
N ASP A 159 -25.41 -9.52 6.35
CA ASP A 159 -26.39 -10.57 6.68
C ASP A 159 -25.80 -11.72 7.52
N ASN A 160 -24.86 -11.40 8.41
CA ASN A 160 -24.25 -12.39 9.29
C ASN A 160 -25.29 -12.96 10.26
N ALA A 161 -25.30 -14.29 10.38
CA ALA A 161 -26.13 -15.02 11.33
C ALA A 161 -25.31 -15.66 12.48
N THR A 162 -23.99 -15.44 12.51
CA THR A 162 -23.12 -15.98 13.56
C THR A 162 -23.12 -15.05 14.77
N GLU A 163 -23.59 -15.56 15.88
CA GLU A 163 -23.62 -14.82 17.14
C GLU A 163 -22.20 -14.68 17.71
N THR A 164 -21.85 -13.49 18.19
CA THR A 164 -20.67 -13.26 19.00
C THR A 164 -20.95 -13.74 20.42
N VAL A 165 -20.23 -14.77 20.85
CA VAL A 165 -20.45 -15.45 22.13
C VAL A 165 -19.88 -14.61 23.28
N ILE A 166 -20.73 -14.18 24.18
CA ILE A 166 -20.39 -13.45 25.41
C ILE A 166 -20.29 -14.42 26.57
N SER A 167 -19.10 -14.88 26.90
CA SER A 167 -18.87 -15.84 27.98
C SER A 167 -18.91 -15.21 29.38
N THR A 168 -18.61 -13.93 29.45
CA THR A 168 -18.53 -13.17 30.72
C THR A 168 -19.00 -11.74 30.48
N GLN A 169 -19.87 -11.25 31.37
CA GLN A 169 -20.32 -9.85 31.37
C GLN A 169 -19.12 -8.89 31.53
N ASN A 170 -19.17 -7.76 30.83
CA ASN A 170 -18.11 -6.72 30.84
C ASN A 170 -16.74 -7.25 30.40
N VAL A 171 -16.69 -8.28 29.58
CA VAL A 171 -15.45 -8.77 28.98
C VAL A 171 -15.57 -8.66 27.47
N PRO A 172 -14.78 -7.78 26.81
CA PRO A 172 -14.79 -7.64 25.38
C PRO A 172 -14.29 -8.88 24.65
N VAL A 173 -14.91 -9.19 23.52
CA VAL A 173 -14.54 -10.31 22.64
C VAL A 173 -14.57 -9.86 21.18
N PRO A 174 -13.78 -10.48 20.28
CA PRO A 174 -13.80 -10.15 18.87
C PRO A 174 -15.17 -10.45 18.26
N VAL A 175 -15.65 -9.59 17.38
CA VAL A 175 -16.88 -9.81 16.61
C VAL A 175 -16.71 -11.05 15.74
N LEU A 176 -17.68 -11.96 15.80
CA LEU A 176 -17.69 -13.21 15.05
C LEU A 176 -18.53 -13.09 13.77
N GLY A 177 -18.04 -13.71 12.71
CA GLY A 177 -18.69 -13.81 11.41
C GLY A 177 -17.69 -14.05 10.30
N THR A 178 -18.16 -14.04 9.06
CA THR A 178 -17.28 -14.19 7.89
C THR A 178 -17.18 -12.87 7.18
N PHE A 179 -15.98 -12.29 7.23
CA PHE A 179 -15.65 -11.05 6.55
C PHE A 179 -15.17 -11.32 5.13
N SER A 180 -15.48 -10.41 4.24
CA SER A 180 -15.00 -10.37 2.86
C SER A 180 -14.11 -9.16 2.67
N GLU A 181 -13.03 -9.33 1.94
CA GLU A 181 -12.18 -8.23 1.51
C GLU A 181 -12.81 -7.50 0.33
N HIS A 182 -12.83 -6.19 0.36
CA HIS A 182 -13.14 -5.36 -0.80
C HIS A 182 -11.84 -4.91 -1.50
N ARG A 183 -10.85 -4.50 -0.71
CA ARG A 183 -9.50 -4.15 -1.18
C ARG A 183 -8.52 -4.13 -0.01
N ALA A 184 -7.25 -4.35 -0.32
CA ALA A 184 -6.15 -4.19 0.62
C ALA A 184 -4.89 -3.77 -0.13
N THR A 185 -4.30 -2.63 0.26
CA THR A 185 -3.01 -2.12 -0.22
C THR A 185 -2.13 -1.86 0.98
N HIS A 186 -0.97 -2.48 1.07
CA HIS A 186 -0.10 -2.52 2.25
C HIS A 186 -0.77 -3.05 3.53
N TYR A 187 -1.87 -3.76 3.37
CA TYR A 187 -2.55 -4.52 4.41
C TYR A 187 -2.89 -5.91 3.90
N SER A 188 -3.17 -6.81 4.81
CA SER A 188 -3.86 -8.07 4.54
C SER A 188 -5.09 -8.19 5.42
N THR A 189 -6.10 -8.90 4.94
CA THR A 189 -7.32 -9.14 5.69
C THR A 189 -7.55 -10.62 5.92
N THR A 190 -8.38 -10.96 6.88
CA THR A 190 -8.78 -12.35 7.13
C THR A 190 -10.30 -12.48 7.18
N ALA A 191 -10.81 -13.67 6.90
CA ALA A 191 -12.23 -13.98 7.04
C ALA A 191 -12.76 -13.84 8.48
N ALA A 192 -11.89 -13.71 9.48
CA ALA A 192 -12.23 -13.42 10.87
C ALA A 192 -12.29 -11.91 11.17
N GLY A 193 -12.14 -11.03 10.16
CA GLY A 193 -12.27 -9.58 10.31
C GLY A 193 -11.01 -8.87 10.82
N ARG A 194 -9.86 -9.53 10.78
CA ARG A 194 -8.56 -8.92 11.11
C ARG A 194 -8.01 -8.17 9.90
N ILE A 195 -7.53 -6.93 10.12
CA ILE A 195 -6.77 -6.15 9.16
C ILE A 195 -5.35 -6.01 9.70
N THR A 196 -4.36 -6.57 9.00
CA THR A 196 -2.94 -6.57 9.39
C THR A 196 -2.16 -5.61 8.50
N TYR A 197 -1.40 -4.71 9.10
CA TYR A 197 -0.52 -3.78 8.38
C TYR A 197 0.76 -4.50 7.95
N LEU A 198 1.11 -4.36 6.67
CA LEU A 198 2.27 -5.00 6.05
C LEU A 198 3.36 -4.00 5.64
N GLY A 199 3.07 -2.69 5.75
CA GLY A 199 4.05 -1.66 5.36
C GLY A 199 5.29 -1.71 6.25
N MET A 200 6.41 -1.23 5.72
CA MET A 200 7.72 -1.30 6.38
C MET A 200 8.01 -0.12 7.32
N GLN A 201 7.22 0.92 7.26
CA GLN A 201 7.36 2.11 8.11
C GLN A 201 6.12 2.28 8.98
N ASP A 202 6.30 2.86 10.17
CA ASP A 202 5.18 3.20 11.02
C ASP A 202 4.16 4.06 10.28
N HIS A 203 2.89 3.68 10.36
CA HIS A 203 1.80 4.36 9.68
C HIS A 203 0.74 4.85 10.66
N ARG A 204 0.34 6.12 10.51
CA ARG A 204 -0.81 6.65 11.25
C ARG A 204 -2.09 6.26 10.54
N THR A 205 -2.64 5.14 10.95
CA THR A 205 -3.86 4.58 10.40
C THR A 205 -5.09 5.26 10.96
N THR A 206 -5.96 5.73 10.07
CA THR A 206 -7.34 6.08 10.44
C THR A 206 -8.20 4.82 10.34
N ILE A 207 -8.77 4.43 11.46
CA ILE A 207 -9.62 3.26 11.60
C ILE A 207 -11.06 3.73 11.66
N SER A 208 -11.91 3.28 10.75
CA SER A 208 -13.34 3.57 10.81
C SER A 208 -14.17 2.29 10.66
N ALA A 209 -15.22 2.19 11.45
CA ALA A 209 -16.17 1.11 11.31
C ALA A 209 -17.60 1.63 11.43
N SER A 210 -18.48 1.12 10.57
CA SER A 210 -19.92 1.24 10.74
C SER A 210 -20.50 -0.17 10.87
N LEU A 211 -21.27 -0.40 11.88
CA LEU A 211 -21.85 -1.72 12.15
C LEU A 211 -23.28 -1.65 12.63
N SER A 212 -24.04 -2.69 12.35
CA SER A 212 -25.37 -2.92 12.90
C SER A 212 -25.37 -4.10 13.86
N ALA A 213 -25.88 -3.88 15.07
CA ALA A 213 -25.93 -4.91 16.10
C ALA A 213 -27.33 -5.06 16.68
N LYS A 214 -27.64 -6.29 17.12
CA LYS A 214 -28.84 -6.62 17.93
C LYS A 214 -28.49 -7.67 18.97
N THR A 215 -29.34 -7.85 19.98
CA THR A 215 -29.22 -9.00 20.89
C THR A 215 -29.69 -10.27 20.20
N ALA A 216 -29.06 -11.39 20.51
CA ALA A 216 -29.47 -12.70 20.01
C ALA A 216 -30.79 -13.18 20.63
N SER A 217 -31.05 -12.80 21.88
CA SER A 217 -32.27 -13.17 22.62
C SER A 217 -32.53 -12.23 23.81
N GLY A 218 -33.63 -12.43 24.52
CA GLY A 218 -33.94 -11.73 25.78
C GLY A 218 -34.49 -10.32 25.58
N SER A 219 -33.89 -9.34 26.22
CA SER A 219 -34.24 -7.91 26.13
C SER A 219 -33.13 -7.10 25.48
N ASP A 220 -33.37 -5.83 25.24
CA ASP A 220 -32.33 -4.87 24.82
C ASP A 220 -31.16 -4.88 25.79
N LYS A 221 -29.95 -4.70 25.29
CA LYS A 221 -28.69 -4.75 26.05
C LYS A 221 -27.82 -3.51 25.78
N ASP A 222 -27.24 -2.99 26.84
CA ASP A 222 -26.16 -2.02 26.71
C ASP A 222 -24.89 -2.75 26.29
N ILE A 223 -24.30 -2.31 25.21
CA ILE A 223 -23.06 -2.86 24.65
C ILE A 223 -21.99 -1.78 24.52
N THR A 224 -20.73 -2.18 24.55
CA THR A 224 -19.62 -1.31 24.19
C THR A 224 -18.81 -1.94 23.05
N ILE A 225 -18.43 -1.11 22.07
CA ILE A 225 -17.68 -1.51 20.90
C ILE A 225 -16.32 -0.87 20.98
N TYR A 226 -15.26 -1.63 20.64
CA TYR A 226 -13.86 -1.21 20.70
C TYR A 226 -13.13 -1.50 19.40
N VAL A 227 -12.09 -0.72 19.14
CA VAL A 227 -10.96 -1.17 18.32
C VAL A 227 -10.02 -1.95 19.23
N ALA A 228 -9.55 -3.10 18.78
CA ALA A 228 -8.46 -3.83 19.40
C ALA A 228 -7.21 -3.79 18.50
N LEU A 229 -6.05 -3.63 19.11
CA LEU A 229 -4.74 -3.71 18.47
C LEU A 229 -4.01 -4.93 19.03
N ASN A 230 -3.56 -5.82 18.15
CA ASN A 230 -2.83 -7.04 18.52
C ASN A 230 -3.53 -7.89 19.60
N GLY A 231 -4.87 -8.01 19.49
CA GLY A 231 -5.69 -8.77 20.43
C GLY A 231 -5.89 -8.11 21.80
N SER A 232 -5.62 -6.82 21.92
CA SER A 232 -5.86 -6.03 23.14
C SER A 232 -6.73 -4.82 22.82
N ILE A 233 -7.79 -4.58 23.57
CA ILE A 233 -8.66 -3.43 23.34
C ILE A 233 -7.91 -2.11 23.57
N ILE A 234 -8.22 -1.11 22.74
CA ILE A 234 -7.83 0.28 22.97
C ILE A 234 -8.97 0.92 23.77
N ALA A 235 -8.80 1.04 25.08
CA ALA A 235 -9.86 1.49 25.97
C ALA A 235 -10.49 2.85 25.57
N ASN A 236 -9.68 3.77 25.03
CA ASN A 236 -10.16 5.09 24.62
C ASN A 236 -10.94 5.07 23.27
N SER A 237 -10.97 3.96 22.57
CA SER A 237 -11.79 3.78 21.35
C SER A 237 -13.24 3.38 21.67
N ALA A 238 -13.58 3.15 22.94
CA ALA A 238 -14.87 2.67 23.40
C ALA A 238 -16.04 3.54 22.92
N ILE A 239 -17.05 2.93 22.33
CA ILE A 239 -18.33 3.55 22.01
C ILE A 239 -19.45 2.70 22.58
N SER A 240 -20.21 3.25 23.51
CA SER A 240 -21.39 2.59 24.06
C SER A 240 -22.62 2.78 23.18
N ASN A 241 -23.39 1.73 23.03
CA ASN A 241 -24.64 1.71 22.29
C ASN A 241 -25.60 0.71 22.93
N ASN A 242 -26.84 0.71 22.48
CA ASN A 242 -27.87 -0.23 22.93
C ASN A 242 -28.20 -1.22 21.81
N ALA A 243 -27.92 -2.50 21.99
CA ALA A 243 -28.32 -3.56 21.07
C ALA A 243 -29.78 -3.97 21.38
N LYS A 244 -30.67 -3.78 20.42
CA LYS A 244 -32.10 -4.07 20.57
C LYS A 244 -32.43 -5.47 20.12
N LEU A 245 -33.43 -6.08 20.73
CA LEU A 245 -33.89 -7.42 20.38
C LEU A 245 -34.55 -7.46 18.99
N ALA A 246 -35.39 -6.51 18.69
CA ALA A 246 -36.27 -6.56 17.50
C ALA A 246 -35.74 -5.79 16.30
N THR A 247 -34.78 -4.88 16.48
CA THR A 247 -34.32 -3.97 15.45
C THR A 247 -32.81 -3.80 15.48
N LYS A 248 -32.19 -3.72 14.31
CA LYS A 248 -30.80 -3.36 14.20
C LYS A 248 -30.55 -1.95 14.73
N ASN A 249 -29.53 -1.78 15.54
CA ASN A 249 -29.06 -0.46 15.96
C ASN A 249 -27.66 -0.21 15.37
N ASN A 250 -27.49 0.96 14.75
CA ASN A 250 -26.28 1.29 14.02
C ASN A 250 -25.31 2.07 14.90
N THR A 251 -24.04 1.74 14.77
CA THR A 251 -22.93 2.45 15.42
C THR A 251 -21.90 2.81 14.37
N VAL A 252 -21.33 4.00 14.49
CA VAL A 252 -20.18 4.44 13.69
C VAL A 252 -19.06 4.82 14.65
N MET A 253 -17.86 4.34 14.38
CA MET A 253 -16.67 4.68 15.14
C MET A 253 -15.55 5.15 14.22
N ILE A 254 -14.74 6.05 14.74
CA ILE A 254 -13.51 6.53 14.08
C ILE A 254 -12.42 6.61 15.14
N TRP A 255 -11.29 6.01 14.87
CA TRP A 255 -10.12 6.02 15.74
C TRP A 255 -8.85 6.28 14.91
N LYS A 256 -7.78 6.73 15.55
CA LYS A 256 -6.47 6.86 14.93
C LYS A 256 -5.43 6.16 15.77
N GLU A 257 -4.64 5.31 15.13
CA GLU A 257 -3.59 4.56 15.79
C GLU A 257 -2.31 4.57 14.96
N VAL A 258 -1.17 4.40 15.61
CA VAL A 258 0.10 4.14 14.93
C VAL A 258 0.27 2.64 14.83
N MET A 259 0.39 2.13 13.61
CA MET A 259 0.63 0.73 13.34
C MET A 259 2.05 0.53 12.83
N THR A 260 2.73 -0.46 13.36
CA THR A 260 4.01 -0.96 12.88
C THR A 260 3.82 -2.22 12.05
N THR A 261 4.83 -2.65 11.32
CA THR A 261 4.75 -3.87 10.48
C THR A 261 4.25 -5.08 11.26
N ASN A 262 3.25 -5.75 10.74
CA ASN A 262 2.52 -6.90 11.33
C ASN A 262 1.59 -6.56 12.50
N ASP A 263 1.44 -5.33 12.88
CA ASP A 263 0.33 -4.96 13.76
C ASP A 263 -1.01 -5.23 13.08
N TYR A 264 -1.98 -5.69 13.86
CA TYR A 264 -3.32 -5.93 13.34
C TYR A 264 -4.40 -5.32 14.23
N ILE A 265 -5.49 -4.94 13.58
CA ILE A 265 -6.68 -4.38 14.22
C ILE A 265 -7.90 -5.28 14.00
N GLU A 266 -8.78 -5.25 14.99
CA GLU A 266 -10.05 -5.99 15.01
C GLU A 266 -11.13 -5.11 15.66
N ILE A 267 -12.40 -5.41 15.39
CA ILE A 267 -13.54 -4.83 16.12
C ILE A 267 -14.00 -5.82 17.19
N TRP A 268 -14.09 -5.33 18.41
CA TRP A 268 -14.52 -6.11 19.57
C TRP A 268 -15.80 -5.53 20.15
N VAL A 269 -16.60 -6.38 20.78
CA VAL A 269 -17.85 -6.01 21.46
C VAL A 269 -17.90 -6.63 22.85
N GLU A 270 -18.49 -5.90 23.79
CA GLU A 270 -18.83 -6.42 25.12
C GLU A 270 -20.31 -6.18 25.42
N ASN A 271 -20.91 -7.08 26.16
CA ASN A 271 -22.25 -6.91 26.74
C ASN A 271 -22.10 -6.46 28.21
N ASN A 272 -22.61 -5.27 28.52
CA ASN A 272 -22.48 -4.66 29.84
C ASN A 272 -23.52 -5.18 30.85
N ASP A 273 -24.58 -5.83 30.39
CA ASP A 273 -25.71 -6.24 31.23
C ASP A 273 -25.62 -7.69 31.70
N ASP A 274 -25.21 -8.61 30.80
CA ASP A 274 -25.19 -10.05 31.08
C ASP A 274 -24.34 -10.83 30.08
N THR A 275 -24.60 -12.14 29.94
CA THR A 275 -23.86 -13.03 29.01
C THR A 275 -24.70 -13.41 27.79
N ILE A 276 -25.75 -12.65 27.46
CA ILE A 276 -26.47 -12.87 26.20
C ILE A 276 -25.59 -12.47 25.02
N ASN A 277 -25.57 -13.35 24.02
CA ASN A 277 -24.80 -13.15 22.81
C ASN A 277 -25.27 -11.91 22.03
N ILE A 278 -24.31 -11.29 21.34
CA ILE A 278 -24.57 -10.15 20.46
C ILE A 278 -24.45 -10.60 19.02
N LEU A 279 -25.38 -10.26 18.18
CA LEU A 279 -25.36 -10.50 16.76
C LEU A 279 -25.01 -9.20 16.04
N VAL A 280 -23.81 -9.13 15.49
CA VAL A 280 -23.40 -8.07 14.55
C VAL A 280 -23.72 -8.58 13.15
N GLU A 281 -24.76 -8.02 12.53
CA GLU A 281 -25.25 -8.53 11.24
C GLU A 281 -24.49 -7.91 10.06
N ASP A 282 -24.20 -6.63 10.14
CA ASP A 282 -23.48 -5.93 9.08
C ASP A 282 -22.33 -5.13 9.68
N ILE A 283 -21.22 -5.11 9.01
CA ILE A 283 -20.08 -4.25 9.35
C ILE A 283 -19.36 -3.85 8.09
N ASN A 284 -18.95 -2.58 8.03
CA ASN A 284 -17.96 -2.08 7.08
C ASN A 284 -16.78 -1.53 7.91
N PHE A 285 -15.60 -2.11 7.71
CA PHE A 285 -14.42 -1.84 8.51
C PHE A 285 -13.27 -1.42 7.61
N VAL A 286 -12.72 -0.23 7.87
CA VAL A 286 -11.74 0.46 7.02
C VAL A 286 -10.52 0.84 7.84
N ALA A 287 -9.34 0.63 7.25
CA ALA A 287 -8.05 1.14 7.71
C ALA A 287 -7.40 1.94 6.57
N SER A 288 -7.02 3.22 6.81
CA SER A 288 -6.44 4.09 5.80
C SER A 288 -5.47 5.13 6.36
#